data_4eea631748e52f5f7509b6ed99fe36db
#
_entry.id   4eea631748e52f5f7509b6ed99fe36db
#
_cell.length_a   1.000
_cell.length_b   1.000
_cell.length_c   1.000
_cell.angle_alpha   90.00
_cell.angle_beta   90.00
_cell.angle_gamma   90.00
#
_symmetry.space_group_name_H-M   'P 1'
#
loop_
_entity.id
_entity.type
_entity.pdbx_description
1 polymer ?
#
loop_
_entity_poly.entity_id
_entity_poly.type
_entity_poly.pdbx_seq_one_letter_code
_entity_poly.pdbx_strand_id
1 'polypeptide(L)'
;RKLDYKGNDLLVARSGWSKQGGFEIYVNDAELGGQLWDELFDKGQDLNVGAGCPNLIERIESGLMSFGGDMGYDTTPFECGLDQYVDLEADIESLSIEALRTRKPKTKLMGLVIEKKVNLTDRQVFIGNKVLGEITSNVWSPRYSVQLAFAKCDLKFLGDQKDKYIKTSSGEEAVQITNLPFDFTTLRLTK
;
A
#
# COMPACT_ATOMS: atom_id res chain seq x y z
N ARG A 1 5.08 -18.58 14.40
CA ARG A 1 5.58 -19.38 15.53
C ARG A 1 4.52 -19.41 16.63
N LYS A 2 4.66 -20.37 17.56
CA LYS A 2 3.86 -20.40 18.78
C LYS A 2 4.62 -19.73 19.93
N LEU A 3 3.89 -19.01 20.76
CA LEU A 3 4.35 -18.41 22.02
C LEU A 3 3.47 -18.98 23.12
N ASP A 4 4.07 -19.61 24.14
CA ASP A 4 3.33 -19.91 25.37
C ASP A 4 3.18 -18.63 26.20
N TYR A 5 1.94 -18.29 26.52
CA TYR A 5 1.60 -17.19 27.37
C TYR A 5 0.56 -17.63 28.41
N LYS A 6 1.00 -17.75 29.64
CA LYS A 6 0.16 -18.23 30.78
C LYS A 6 -0.54 -19.55 30.49
N GLY A 7 0.19 -20.50 29.87
CA GLY A 7 -0.34 -21.82 29.51
C GLY A 7 -1.21 -21.84 28.26
N ASN A 8 -1.26 -20.77 27.50
CA ASN A 8 -1.99 -20.66 26.21
C ASN A 8 -1.03 -20.51 25.05
N ASP A 9 -1.19 -21.36 24.04
CA ASP A 9 -0.45 -21.28 22.78
C ASP A 9 -0.98 -20.13 21.91
N LEU A 10 -0.28 -19.00 21.87
CA LEU A 10 -0.59 -17.89 20.98
C LEU A 10 0.15 -18.02 19.65
N LEU A 11 -0.51 -17.69 18.56
CA LEU A 11 0.12 -17.62 17.23
C LEU A 11 0.81 -16.27 17.08
N VAL A 12 2.11 -16.28 16.73
CA VAL A 12 2.91 -15.08 16.46
C VAL A 12 3.36 -15.10 15.00
N ALA A 13 2.96 -14.11 14.24
CA ALA A 13 3.39 -13.89 12.86
C ALA A 13 4.42 -12.77 12.78
N ARG A 14 5.38 -12.91 11.88
CA ARG A 14 6.31 -11.85 11.49
C ARG A 14 5.68 -11.06 10.35
N SER A 15 4.71 -10.26 10.67
CA SER A 15 3.94 -9.43 9.73
C SER A 15 3.62 -8.08 10.36
N GLY A 16 3.08 -7.18 9.58
CA GLY A 16 2.71 -5.84 10.02
C GLY A 16 2.24 -4.97 8.87
N TRP A 17 1.48 -3.95 9.21
CA TRP A 17 0.79 -3.06 8.28
C TRP A 17 1.71 -2.09 7.52
N SER A 18 2.90 -1.79 8.04
CA SER A 18 3.75 -0.71 7.52
C SER A 18 5.08 -1.18 6.95
N LYS A 19 5.32 -2.51 6.86
CA LYS A 19 6.64 -3.11 6.60
C LYS A 19 7.75 -2.69 7.57
N GLN A 20 7.40 -2.06 8.67
CA GLN A 20 8.32 -1.86 9.79
C GLN A 20 8.64 -3.22 10.45
N GLY A 21 9.71 -3.30 11.21
CA GLY A 21 9.98 -4.51 11.99
C GLY A 21 8.90 -4.69 13.06
N GLY A 22 8.40 -5.92 13.26
CA GLY A 22 7.37 -6.15 14.24
C GLY A 22 6.76 -7.55 14.18
N PHE A 23 5.76 -7.76 15.02
CA PHE A 23 5.04 -9.03 15.12
C PHE A 23 3.56 -8.75 15.32
N GLU A 24 2.73 -9.64 14.83
CA GLU A 24 1.30 -9.72 15.14
C GLU A 24 1.09 -10.93 16.03
N ILE A 25 0.44 -10.72 17.17
CA ILE A 25 0.11 -11.78 18.13
C ILE A 25 -1.40 -11.99 18.09
N TYR A 26 -1.80 -13.19 17.71
CA TYR A 26 -3.21 -13.56 17.61
C TYR A 26 -3.68 -14.15 18.93
N VAL A 27 -4.63 -13.47 19.56
CA VAL A 27 -5.21 -13.86 20.87
C VAL A 27 -6.71 -14.10 20.66
N ASN A 28 -7.15 -15.32 20.96
CA ASN A 28 -8.55 -15.73 20.77
C ASN A 28 -9.47 -15.43 21.97
N ASP A 29 -8.90 -14.95 23.06
CA ASP A 29 -9.60 -14.65 24.30
C ASP A 29 -9.41 -13.17 24.67
N ALA A 30 -10.50 -12.45 24.90
CA ALA A 30 -10.45 -11.01 25.14
C ALA A 30 -9.81 -10.65 26.49
N GLU A 31 -10.03 -11.48 27.55
CA GLU A 31 -9.44 -11.24 28.86
C GLU A 31 -7.94 -11.49 28.83
N LEU A 32 -7.51 -12.57 28.16
CA LEU A 32 -6.11 -12.87 27.93
C LEU A 32 -5.42 -11.79 27.10
N GLY A 33 -6.14 -11.23 26.11
CA GLY A 33 -5.67 -10.09 25.31
C GLY A 33 -5.43 -8.84 26.13
N GLY A 34 -6.34 -8.52 27.05
CA GLY A 34 -6.18 -7.42 28.01
C GLY A 34 -4.96 -7.61 28.92
N GLN A 35 -4.81 -8.82 29.48
CA GLN A 35 -3.64 -9.15 30.32
C GLN A 35 -2.32 -9.04 29.56
N LEU A 36 -2.26 -9.49 28.30
CA LEU A 36 -1.07 -9.37 27.46
C LEU A 36 -0.75 -7.91 27.18
N TRP A 37 -1.76 -7.09 26.88
CA TRP A 37 -1.61 -5.67 26.68
C TRP A 37 -1.00 -4.98 27.90
N ASP A 38 -1.59 -5.18 29.08
CA ASP A 38 -1.10 -4.57 30.32
C ASP A 38 0.33 -5.00 30.63
N GLU A 39 0.65 -6.29 30.45
CA GLU A 39 2.00 -6.80 30.69
C GLU A 39 3.03 -6.25 29.71
N LEU A 40 2.67 -6.04 28.43
CA LEU A 40 3.54 -5.40 27.46
C LEU A 40 3.89 -3.96 27.83
N PHE A 41 2.92 -3.20 28.35
CA PHE A 41 3.15 -1.84 28.83
C PHE A 41 3.98 -1.83 30.13
N ASP A 42 3.68 -2.71 31.06
CA ASP A 42 4.43 -2.81 32.32
C ASP A 42 5.90 -3.16 32.07
N LYS A 43 6.17 -4.21 31.32
CA LYS A 43 7.54 -4.65 31.00
C LYS A 43 8.26 -3.78 29.96
N GLY A 44 7.53 -3.01 29.19
CA GLY A 44 8.05 -2.14 28.14
C GLY A 44 8.34 -0.71 28.58
N GLN A 45 8.19 -0.35 29.86
CA GLN A 45 8.36 1.02 30.36
C GLN A 45 9.74 1.61 29.99
N ASP A 46 10.80 0.83 30.15
CA ASP A 46 12.17 1.25 29.82
C ASP A 46 12.42 1.32 28.28
N LEU A 47 11.52 0.76 27.49
CA LEU A 47 11.60 0.73 26.04
C LEU A 47 10.71 1.79 25.37
N ASN A 48 10.11 2.67 26.16
CA ASN A 48 9.19 3.70 25.70
C ASN A 48 8.01 3.12 24.88
N VAL A 49 7.47 1.98 25.32
CA VAL A 49 6.30 1.35 24.68
C VAL A 49 5.09 2.25 24.84
N GLY A 50 4.37 2.46 23.75
CA GLY A 50 3.16 3.26 23.71
C GLY A 50 2.10 2.66 22.80
N ALA A 51 0.85 3.00 23.05
CA ALA A 51 -0.23 2.66 22.14
C ALA A 51 -0.03 3.38 20.79
N GLY A 52 -0.10 2.63 19.71
CA GLY A 52 -0.02 3.15 18.37
C GLY A 52 -1.24 2.77 17.52
N CYS A 53 -1.28 3.29 16.31
CA CYS A 53 -2.24 2.83 15.31
C CYS A 53 -1.56 2.78 13.94
N PRO A 54 -2.01 1.91 13.03
CA PRO A 54 -1.58 1.93 11.64
C PRO A 54 -1.82 3.30 11.05
N ASN A 55 -0.81 3.91 10.44
CA ASN A 55 -0.95 5.21 9.82
C ASN A 55 -0.79 5.14 8.30
N LEU A 56 -1.42 6.09 7.63
CA LEU A 56 -1.45 6.15 6.18
C LEU A 56 -0.06 6.43 5.58
N ILE A 57 0.80 7.15 6.30
CA ILE A 57 2.14 7.54 5.82
C ILE A 57 3.00 6.30 5.62
N GLU A 58 3.20 5.51 6.66
CA GLU A 58 4.04 4.31 6.60
C GLU A 58 3.51 3.28 5.60
N ARG A 59 2.19 3.11 5.54
CA ARG A 59 1.54 2.22 4.58
C ARG A 59 1.87 2.61 3.14
N ILE A 60 1.65 3.88 2.77
CA ILE A 60 1.89 4.35 1.40
C ILE A 60 3.39 4.37 1.09
N GLU A 61 4.24 4.86 1.98
CA GLU A 61 5.70 4.84 1.80
C GLU A 61 6.22 3.42 1.52
N SER A 62 5.64 2.41 2.17
CA SER A 62 6.04 1.01 1.98
C SER A 62 5.41 0.33 0.78
N GLY A 63 4.52 1.00 0.06
CA GLY A 63 3.80 0.43 -1.08
C GLY A 63 2.74 -0.60 -0.69
N LEU A 64 2.24 -0.56 0.56
CA LEU A 64 1.24 -1.51 1.04
C LEU A 64 -0.15 -1.05 0.64
N MET A 65 -0.83 -1.87 -0.14
CA MET A 65 -2.19 -1.64 -0.65
C MET A 65 -3.25 -1.93 0.42
N SER A 66 -4.39 -1.26 0.31
CA SER A 66 -5.55 -1.46 1.15
C SER A 66 -6.70 -2.05 0.35
N PHE A 67 -7.27 -3.17 0.83
CA PHE A 67 -8.50 -3.72 0.27
C PHE A 67 -9.66 -2.77 0.55
N GLY A 68 -10.51 -2.56 -0.46
CA GLY A 68 -11.59 -1.58 -0.43
C GLY A 68 -11.18 -0.15 -0.80
N GLY A 69 -9.87 0.17 -0.74
CA GLY A 69 -9.33 1.46 -1.17
C GLY A 69 -8.58 1.37 -2.49
N ASP A 70 -7.47 0.65 -2.49
CA ASP A 70 -6.57 0.56 -3.66
C ASP A 70 -6.91 -0.62 -4.58
N MET A 71 -7.53 -1.64 -4.05
CA MET A 71 -7.97 -2.85 -4.75
C MET A 71 -9.31 -3.33 -4.19
N GLY A 72 -10.01 -4.15 -4.97
CA GLY A 72 -11.30 -4.71 -4.60
C GLY A 72 -11.58 -6.01 -5.34
N TYR A 73 -12.81 -6.50 -5.26
CA TYR A 73 -13.25 -7.73 -5.93
C TYR A 73 -13.21 -7.66 -7.46
N ASP A 74 -13.15 -6.47 -8.02
CA ASP A 74 -13.03 -6.22 -9.46
C ASP A 74 -11.59 -6.19 -9.96
N THR A 75 -10.62 -6.24 -9.05
CA THR A 75 -9.19 -6.07 -9.32
C THR A 75 -8.48 -7.41 -9.29
N THR A 76 -7.65 -7.67 -10.30
CA THR A 76 -6.80 -8.87 -10.32
C THR A 76 -5.44 -8.62 -9.64
N PRO A 77 -4.73 -9.67 -9.20
CA PRO A 77 -3.37 -9.55 -8.69
C PRO A 77 -2.42 -8.85 -9.69
N PHE A 78 -2.58 -9.09 -10.99
CA PHE A 78 -1.77 -8.48 -12.05
C PHE A 78 -1.94 -6.97 -12.14
N GLU A 79 -3.16 -6.48 -11.91
CA GLU A 79 -3.46 -5.04 -11.86
C GLU A 79 -2.86 -4.37 -10.62
N CYS A 80 -2.56 -5.15 -9.59
CA CYS A 80 -1.95 -4.69 -8.35
C CYS A 80 -0.42 -4.86 -8.31
N GLY A 81 0.21 -5.43 -9.36
CA GLY A 81 1.64 -5.75 -9.33
C GLY A 81 2.00 -6.89 -8.37
N LEU A 82 1.05 -7.78 -8.12
CA LEU A 82 1.21 -8.98 -7.28
C LEU A 82 1.41 -10.25 -8.10
N ASP A 83 1.75 -10.12 -9.37
CA ASP A 83 1.98 -11.21 -10.32
C ASP A 83 3.04 -12.20 -9.84
N GLN A 84 4.07 -11.74 -9.12
CA GLN A 84 5.09 -12.60 -8.53
C GLN A 84 4.56 -13.64 -7.52
N TYR A 85 3.33 -13.47 -7.03
CA TYR A 85 2.68 -14.39 -6.08
C TYR A 85 1.66 -15.31 -6.76
N VAL A 86 1.53 -15.23 -8.09
CA VAL A 86 0.58 -16.01 -8.86
C VAL A 86 1.32 -16.85 -9.90
N ASP A 87 1.27 -18.15 -9.72
CA ASP A 87 1.78 -19.12 -10.69
C ASP A 87 0.61 -19.64 -11.53
N LEU A 88 0.51 -19.17 -12.78
CA LEU A 88 -0.55 -19.57 -13.71
C LEU A 88 -0.33 -21.00 -14.27
N GLU A 89 0.89 -21.52 -14.18
CA GLU A 89 1.24 -22.85 -14.69
C GLU A 89 1.09 -23.93 -13.60
N ALA A 90 0.85 -23.53 -12.35
CA ALA A 90 0.69 -24.46 -11.25
C ALA A 90 -0.49 -25.42 -11.49
N ASP A 91 -0.22 -26.73 -11.35
CA ASP A 91 -1.24 -27.77 -11.37
C ASP A 91 -1.90 -27.92 -9.99
N ILE A 92 -2.77 -26.97 -9.70
CA ILE A 92 -3.51 -26.90 -8.43
C ILE A 92 -5.00 -26.72 -8.67
N GLU A 93 -5.81 -27.29 -7.83
CA GLU A 93 -7.24 -27.02 -7.78
C GLU A 93 -7.47 -25.63 -7.16
N SER A 94 -7.92 -24.66 -7.97
CA SER A 94 -8.16 -23.29 -7.56
C SER A 94 -9.40 -22.73 -8.22
N LEU A 95 -10.25 -22.04 -7.45
CA LEU A 95 -11.48 -21.41 -7.94
C LEU A 95 -11.22 -20.29 -8.96
N SER A 96 -10.03 -19.68 -8.97
CA SER A 96 -9.76 -18.47 -9.75
C SER A 96 -8.72 -18.63 -10.84
N ILE A 97 -7.98 -19.74 -10.89
CA ILE A 97 -6.82 -19.88 -11.80
C ILE A 97 -7.23 -19.75 -13.27
N GLU A 98 -8.32 -20.38 -13.68
CA GLU A 98 -8.81 -20.30 -15.07
C GLU A 98 -9.28 -18.90 -15.45
N ALA A 99 -9.93 -18.20 -14.53
CA ALA A 99 -10.33 -16.81 -14.73
C ALA A 99 -9.10 -15.89 -14.85
N LEU A 100 -8.06 -16.13 -14.07
CA LEU A 100 -6.83 -15.36 -14.12
C LEU A 100 -6.01 -15.62 -15.40
N ARG A 101 -6.00 -16.86 -15.92
CA ARG A 101 -5.36 -17.22 -17.19
C ARG A 101 -5.99 -16.48 -18.39
N THR A 102 -7.28 -16.23 -18.35
CA THR A 102 -8.05 -15.65 -19.47
C THR A 102 -8.23 -14.14 -19.36
N ARG A 103 -8.30 -13.59 -18.14
CA ARG A 103 -8.55 -12.17 -17.91
C ARG A 103 -7.29 -11.32 -18.20
N LYS A 104 -7.39 -10.44 -19.18
CA LYS A 104 -6.32 -9.47 -19.48
C LYS A 104 -6.49 -8.23 -18.58
N PRO A 105 -5.44 -7.79 -17.87
CA PRO A 105 -5.44 -6.54 -17.13
C PRO A 105 -5.75 -5.36 -18.04
N LYS A 106 -6.55 -4.42 -17.57
CA LYS A 106 -6.85 -3.16 -18.28
C LYS A 106 -6.18 -1.97 -17.61
N THR A 107 -5.94 -2.10 -16.34
CA THR A 107 -5.33 -1.06 -15.49
C THR A 107 -4.12 -1.62 -14.77
N LYS A 108 -3.31 -0.73 -14.21
CA LYS A 108 -2.23 -1.08 -13.27
C LYS A 108 -2.20 -0.07 -12.15
N LEU A 109 -2.06 -0.56 -10.93
CA LEU A 109 -1.82 0.30 -9.77
C LEU A 109 -0.37 0.80 -9.82
N MET A 110 -0.23 2.12 -9.84
CA MET A 110 1.05 2.81 -9.95
C MET A 110 1.26 3.73 -8.75
N GLY A 111 2.51 3.98 -8.43
CA GLY A 111 2.91 5.03 -7.51
C GLY A 111 2.98 6.39 -8.21
N LEU A 112 2.54 7.43 -7.51
CA LEU A 112 2.72 8.82 -7.93
C LEU A 112 3.60 9.53 -6.92
N VAL A 113 4.53 10.35 -7.43
CA VAL A 113 5.37 11.24 -6.62
C VAL A 113 5.13 12.67 -7.09
N ILE A 114 4.74 13.53 -6.16
CA ILE A 114 4.51 14.96 -6.37
C ILE A 114 5.45 15.71 -5.44
N GLU A 115 6.29 16.61 -5.99
CA GLU A 115 7.36 17.29 -5.23
C GLU A 115 6.85 18.25 -4.16
N LYS A 116 5.58 18.67 -4.26
CA LYS A 116 4.96 19.61 -3.33
C LYS A 116 3.85 18.97 -2.53
N LYS A 117 3.62 19.48 -1.33
CA LYS A 117 2.40 19.17 -0.58
C LYS A 117 1.22 19.84 -1.24
N VAL A 118 0.21 19.06 -1.65
CA VAL A 118 -0.92 19.55 -2.43
C VAL A 118 -2.26 19.13 -1.83
N ASN A 119 -3.28 19.94 -2.09
CA ASN A 119 -4.67 19.59 -1.85
C ASN A 119 -5.32 19.26 -3.20
N LEU A 120 -5.68 18.00 -3.39
CA LEU A 120 -6.34 17.53 -4.60
C LEU A 120 -7.74 18.13 -4.72
N THR A 121 -8.09 18.62 -5.91
CA THR A 121 -9.46 19.06 -6.21
C THR A 121 -10.31 17.93 -6.77
N ASP A 122 -9.67 16.96 -7.38
CA ASP A 122 -10.27 15.70 -7.79
C ASP A 122 -9.31 14.54 -7.57
N ARG A 123 -9.73 13.34 -7.88
CA ARG A 123 -8.89 12.13 -7.74
C ARG A 123 -8.37 11.61 -9.07
N GLN A 124 -8.27 12.46 -10.08
CA GLN A 124 -7.86 12.04 -11.42
C GLN A 124 -6.40 12.39 -11.70
N VAL A 125 -5.73 11.49 -12.42
CA VAL A 125 -4.42 11.73 -13.04
C VAL A 125 -4.65 11.93 -14.52
N PHE A 126 -4.01 12.94 -15.08
CA PHE A 126 -4.18 13.33 -16.48
C PHE A 126 -2.90 13.10 -17.29
N ILE A 127 -3.08 12.89 -18.59
CA ILE A 127 -2.03 12.90 -19.61
C ILE A 127 -2.52 13.69 -20.83
N GLY A 128 -1.94 14.87 -21.05
CA GLY A 128 -2.56 15.84 -21.97
C GLY A 128 -4.02 16.08 -21.56
N ASN A 129 -4.96 16.02 -22.48
CA ASN A 129 -6.37 16.25 -22.21
C ASN A 129 -7.16 14.97 -21.85
N LYS A 130 -6.49 13.89 -21.47
CA LYS A 130 -7.13 12.60 -21.18
C LYS A 130 -6.92 12.21 -19.74
N VAL A 131 -7.89 11.50 -19.17
CA VAL A 131 -7.74 10.85 -17.86
C VAL A 131 -6.89 9.60 -18.05
N LEU A 132 -5.76 9.56 -17.34
CA LEU A 132 -4.88 8.41 -17.27
C LEU A 132 -5.35 7.41 -16.22
N GLY A 133 -5.86 7.88 -15.10
CA GLY A 133 -6.27 7.02 -14.00
C GLY A 133 -6.90 7.77 -12.83
N GLU A 134 -7.19 7.00 -11.77
CA GLU A 134 -7.81 7.50 -10.55
C GLU A 134 -6.89 7.27 -9.35
N ILE A 135 -6.73 8.30 -8.53
CA ILE A 135 -5.97 8.24 -7.27
C ILE A 135 -6.81 7.51 -6.22
N THR A 136 -6.28 6.42 -5.70
CA THR A 136 -6.93 5.60 -4.69
C THR A 136 -6.53 5.98 -3.27
N SER A 137 -5.27 6.32 -3.07
CA SER A 137 -4.70 6.76 -1.80
C SER A 137 -3.69 7.86 -2.01
N ASN A 138 -3.58 8.80 -1.05
CA ASN A 138 -2.51 9.79 -1.08
C ASN A 138 -2.13 10.26 0.32
N VAL A 139 -0.88 10.69 0.51
CA VAL A 139 -0.36 11.20 1.77
C VAL A 139 0.86 12.08 1.54
N TRP A 140 1.06 13.07 2.38
CA TRP A 140 2.34 13.76 2.49
C TRP A 140 3.33 12.90 3.28
N SER A 141 4.50 12.64 2.71
CA SER A 141 5.61 11.96 3.38
C SER A 141 6.58 12.99 3.96
N PRO A 142 6.62 13.18 5.29
CA PRO A 142 7.62 14.05 5.91
C PRO A 142 9.05 13.54 5.72
N ARG A 143 9.22 12.22 5.70
CA ARG A 143 10.51 11.55 5.54
C ARG A 143 11.18 11.87 4.21
N TYR A 144 10.42 11.89 3.14
CA TYR A 144 10.91 12.11 1.78
C TYR A 144 10.61 13.51 1.25
N SER A 145 9.86 14.32 2.02
CA SER A 145 9.42 15.67 1.66
C SER A 145 8.69 15.74 0.31
N VAL A 146 7.85 14.75 0.04
CA VAL A 146 7.02 14.64 -1.17
C VAL A 146 5.62 14.18 -0.83
N GLN A 147 4.66 14.49 -1.70
CA GLN A 147 3.35 13.85 -1.68
C GLN A 147 3.44 12.53 -2.44
N LEU A 148 3.03 11.45 -1.80
CA LEU A 148 2.93 10.12 -2.39
C LEU A 148 1.47 9.77 -2.61
N ALA A 149 1.20 9.06 -3.72
CA ALA A 149 -0.13 8.55 -3.97
C ALA A 149 -0.07 7.19 -4.69
N PHE A 150 -1.16 6.44 -4.60
CA PHE A 150 -1.42 5.30 -5.48
C PHE A 150 -2.50 5.71 -6.48
N ALA A 151 -2.37 5.25 -7.71
CA ALA A 151 -3.37 5.49 -8.74
C ALA A 151 -3.56 4.26 -9.62
N LYS A 152 -4.82 3.94 -9.90
CA LYS A 152 -5.23 2.91 -10.84
C LYS A 152 -5.21 3.50 -12.26
N CYS A 153 -4.14 3.24 -13.00
CA CYS A 153 -3.86 3.83 -14.31
C CYS A 153 -4.26 2.91 -15.46
N ASP A 154 -4.86 3.45 -16.52
CA ASP A 154 -5.17 2.71 -17.76
C ASP A 154 -3.88 2.36 -18.50
N LEU A 155 -3.68 1.07 -18.75
CA LEU A 155 -2.50 0.54 -19.43
C LEU A 155 -2.28 1.12 -20.83
N LYS A 156 -3.36 1.59 -21.51
CA LYS A 156 -3.27 2.20 -22.84
C LYS A 156 -2.40 3.46 -22.86
N PHE A 157 -2.33 4.17 -21.73
CA PHE A 157 -1.65 5.47 -21.64
C PHE A 157 -0.36 5.42 -20.84
N LEU A 158 -0.04 4.33 -20.15
CA LEU A 158 1.16 4.26 -19.29
C LEU A 158 2.46 4.42 -20.07
N GLY A 159 2.51 3.95 -21.33
CA GLY A 159 3.69 4.09 -22.20
C GLY A 159 3.81 5.45 -22.90
N ASP A 160 2.82 6.33 -22.82
CA ASP A 160 2.86 7.65 -23.44
C ASP A 160 3.87 8.56 -22.72
N GLN A 161 4.72 9.24 -23.50
CA GLN A 161 5.81 10.10 -22.97
C GLN A 161 5.34 11.53 -22.63
N LYS A 162 4.07 11.87 -22.89
CA LYS A 162 3.53 13.18 -22.54
C LYS A 162 3.58 13.42 -21.04
N ASP A 163 3.63 14.68 -20.67
CA ASP A 163 3.59 15.11 -19.29
C ASP A 163 2.29 14.66 -18.60
N LYS A 164 2.45 14.22 -17.38
CA LYS A 164 1.37 13.76 -16.52
C LYS A 164 1.19 14.72 -15.37
N TYR A 165 -0.05 15.00 -15.02
CA TYR A 165 -0.38 15.97 -13.98
C TYR A 165 -1.64 15.59 -13.21
N ILE A 166 -1.82 16.26 -12.10
CA ILE A 166 -3.03 16.22 -11.26
C ILE A 166 -3.57 17.65 -11.11
N LYS A 167 -4.83 17.76 -10.77
CA LYS A 167 -5.45 19.06 -10.45
C LYS A 167 -5.49 19.27 -8.95
N THR A 168 -5.08 20.46 -8.55
CA THR A 168 -5.00 20.89 -7.16
C THR A 168 -5.70 22.22 -6.95
N SER A 169 -5.88 22.62 -5.70
CA SER A 169 -6.45 23.96 -5.37
C SER A 169 -5.58 25.12 -5.88
N SER A 170 -4.31 24.89 -6.19
CA SER A 170 -3.37 25.89 -6.70
C SER A 170 -3.09 25.79 -8.21
N GLY A 171 -3.76 24.86 -8.92
CA GLY A 171 -3.58 24.64 -10.34
C GLY A 171 -3.14 23.21 -10.66
N GLU A 172 -2.53 23.03 -11.83
CA GLU A 172 -2.00 21.75 -12.27
C GLU A 172 -0.61 21.53 -11.69
N GLU A 173 -0.36 20.32 -11.15
CA GLU A 173 0.94 19.92 -10.64
C GLU A 173 1.43 18.66 -11.37
N ALA A 174 2.68 18.72 -11.83
CA ALA A 174 3.32 17.60 -12.49
C ALA A 174 3.48 16.40 -11.55
N VAL A 175 3.33 15.20 -12.08
CA VAL A 175 3.52 13.97 -11.32
C VAL A 175 4.52 13.05 -12.00
N GLN A 176 5.39 12.44 -11.20
CA GLN A 176 6.21 11.32 -11.64
C GLN A 176 5.46 10.03 -11.34
N ILE A 177 5.31 9.17 -12.36
CA ILE A 177 4.71 7.84 -12.21
C ILE A 177 5.81 6.81 -12.05
N THR A 178 5.65 5.90 -11.09
CA THR A 178 6.60 4.82 -10.81
C THR A 178 5.88 3.51 -10.50
N ASN A 179 6.60 2.40 -10.58
CA ASN A 179 6.09 1.13 -10.07
C ASN A 179 6.02 1.15 -8.54
N LEU A 180 5.20 0.26 -7.98
CA LEU A 180 5.14 -0.02 -6.55
C LEU A 180 5.90 -1.32 -6.23
N PRO A 181 6.51 -1.42 -5.03
CA PRO A 181 6.70 -0.36 -4.03
C PRO A 181 7.62 0.77 -4.53
N PHE A 182 7.52 1.95 -3.92
CA PHE A 182 8.41 3.07 -4.26
C PHE A 182 9.88 2.69 -4.07
N ASP A 183 10.70 2.98 -5.08
CA ASP A 183 12.15 2.90 -4.98
C ASP A 183 12.74 4.31 -4.79
N PHE A 184 12.88 4.73 -3.56
CA PHE A 184 13.39 6.06 -3.22
C PHE A 184 14.88 6.26 -3.55
N THR A 185 15.60 5.22 -3.99
CA THR A 185 16.98 5.35 -4.43
C THR A 185 17.08 5.84 -5.88
N THR A 186 16.07 5.55 -6.68
CA THR A 186 16.01 5.90 -8.10
C THR A 186 15.11 7.09 -8.40
N LEU A 187 14.21 7.45 -7.46
CA LEU A 187 13.35 8.61 -7.60
C LEU A 187 14.18 9.91 -7.59
N ARG A 188 13.99 10.73 -8.62
CA ARG A 188 14.58 12.07 -8.66
C ARG A 188 13.80 12.98 -7.71
N LEU A 189 14.23 13.01 -6.45
CA LEU A 189 13.70 13.96 -5.48
C LEU A 189 14.60 15.20 -5.55
N THR A 190 14.03 16.35 -5.91
CA THR A 190 14.73 17.64 -5.78
C THR A 190 14.89 17.95 -4.30
N LYS A 191 16.14 18.07 -3.87
CA LYS A 191 16.50 18.45 -2.49
C LYS A 191 16.25 19.93 -2.25
#